data_b2ecfa8dfa6d7be0413d78959f29f7c4
#
_entry.id   b2ecfa8dfa6d7be0413d78959f29f7c4
#
_cell.length_a   1.000
_cell.length_b   1.000
_cell.length_c   1.000
_cell.angle_alpha   90.00
_cell.angle_beta   90.00
_cell.angle_gamma   90.00
#
_symmetry.space_group_name_H-M   'P 1'
#
loop_
_entity.id
_entity.type
_entity.pdbx_description
1 polymer ?
#
loop_
_entity_poly.entity_id
_entity_poly.type
_entity_poly.pdbx_seq_one_letter_code
_entity_poly.pdbx_strand_id
1 'polypeptide(L)'
;MRHLLNTLYITSEDLYLSLDGENVVVNREKQEVARYPLHALSGILSFSYAGASPALMGACAARDVSLAFCTPRGQIGRAHV
;
A
#
# COMPACT_ATOMS: atom_id res chain seq x y z
N MET A 1 -6.25 -0.26 9.17
CA MET A 1 -5.10 -0.97 8.62
C MET A 1 -5.05 -2.38 9.20
N ARG A 2 -4.86 -3.35 8.35
CA ARG A 2 -4.93 -4.74 8.76
C ARG A 2 -4.03 -5.61 7.89
N HIS A 3 -3.33 -6.55 8.50
CA HIS A 3 -2.51 -7.55 7.80
C HIS A 3 -3.15 -8.92 8.02
N LEU A 4 -3.71 -9.49 6.96
CA LEU A 4 -4.36 -10.78 7.01
C LEU A 4 -3.72 -11.68 5.97
N LEU A 5 -3.17 -12.82 6.40
CA LEU A 5 -2.36 -13.69 5.55
C LEU A 5 -1.18 -12.88 5.02
N ASN A 6 -1.02 -12.81 3.70
CA ASN A 6 0.07 -12.05 3.07
C ASN A 6 -0.43 -10.77 2.41
N THR A 7 -1.61 -10.31 2.78
CA THR A 7 -2.19 -9.10 2.20
C THR A 7 -2.33 -8.02 3.25
N LEU A 8 -1.84 -6.84 2.94
CA LEU A 8 -1.98 -5.66 3.79
C LEU A 8 -3.22 -4.89 3.35
N TYR A 9 -4.15 -4.68 4.28
CA TYR A 9 -5.36 -3.92 4.05
C TYR A 9 -5.25 -2.55 4.70
N ILE A 10 -5.35 -1.50 3.90
CA ILE A 10 -5.34 -0.12 4.40
C ILE A 10 -6.77 0.37 4.40
N THR A 11 -7.36 0.48 5.58
CA THR A 11 -8.79 0.77 5.74
C THR A 11 -9.10 2.20 6.13
N SER A 12 -8.09 2.98 6.52
CA SER A 12 -8.25 4.39 6.86
C SER A 12 -7.99 5.26 5.65
N GLU A 13 -8.84 6.26 5.42
CA GLU A 13 -8.81 7.05 4.20
C GLU A 13 -7.62 8.00 4.10
N ASP A 14 -7.02 8.36 5.22
CA ASP A 14 -5.98 9.37 5.30
C ASP A 14 -4.55 8.81 5.31
N LEU A 15 -4.38 7.52 5.06
CA LEU A 15 -3.08 6.89 5.09
C LEU A 15 -2.42 6.93 3.71
N TYR A 16 -1.15 7.33 3.69
CA TYR A 16 -0.33 7.37 2.49
C TYR A 16 0.74 6.30 2.57
N LEU A 17 0.96 5.58 1.48
CA LEU A 17 1.93 4.49 1.41
C LEU A 17 3.18 4.97 0.68
N SER A 18 4.33 4.65 1.25
CA SER A 18 5.62 4.97 0.65
C SER A 18 6.59 3.81 0.80
N LEU A 19 7.76 3.96 0.20
CA LEU A 19 8.81 2.96 0.24
C LEU A 19 9.99 3.50 1.02
N ASP A 20 10.51 2.70 1.95
CA ASP A 20 11.77 2.99 2.63
C ASP A 20 12.61 1.74 2.59
N GLY A 21 13.64 1.74 1.72
CA GLY A 21 14.45 0.55 1.49
C GLY A 21 13.59 -0.57 0.94
N GLU A 22 13.47 -1.65 1.69
CA GLU A 22 12.69 -2.82 1.32
C GLU A 22 11.35 -2.89 2.06
N ASN A 23 10.94 -1.78 2.70
CA ASN A 23 9.74 -1.75 3.51
C ASN A 23 8.68 -0.85 2.90
N VAL A 24 7.42 -1.30 2.99
CA VAL A 24 6.30 -0.41 2.78
C VAL A 24 6.07 0.34 4.09
N VAL A 25 5.95 1.65 4.00
CA VAL A 25 5.75 2.54 5.14
C VAL A 25 4.37 3.15 5.04
N VAL A 26 3.61 3.07 6.12
CA VAL A 26 2.27 3.64 6.21
C VAL A 26 2.38 4.95 6.99
N ASN A 27 1.96 6.04 6.36
CA ASN A 27 2.10 7.39 6.93
C ASN A 27 0.73 8.03 7.12
N ARG A 28 0.60 8.78 8.23
CA ARG A 28 -0.53 9.68 8.47
C ARG A 28 0.04 11.06 8.75
N GLU A 29 -0.35 12.05 7.93
CA GLU A 29 0.12 13.42 8.09
C GLU A 29 1.66 13.51 8.19
N LYS A 30 2.32 12.80 7.30
CA LYS A 30 3.79 12.77 7.20
C LYS A 30 4.49 12.08 8.37
N GLN A 31 3.73 11.39 9.23
CA GLN A 31 4.31 10.60 10.31
C GLN A 31 4.11 9.12 10.04
N GLU A 32 5.16 8.35 10.24
CA GLU A 32 5.09 6.91 10.07
C GLU A 32 4.26 6.31 11.20
N VAL A 33 3.23 5.54 10.85
CA VAL A 33 2.41 4.85 11.84
C VAL A 33 2.63 3.34 11.81
N ALA A 34 3.18 2.81 10.71
CA ALA A 34 3.50 1.38 10.61
C ALA A 34 4.47 1.16 9.46
N ARG A 35 5.17 0.01 9.50
CA ARG A 35 5.97 -0.44 8.36
C ARG A 35 5.98 -1.95 8.31
N TYR A 36 6.07 -2.48 7.11
CA TYR A 36 6.07 -3.93 6.86
C TYR A 36 7.12 -4.25 5.80
N PRO A 37 7.85 -5.36 5.95
CA PRO A 37 8.77 -5.76 4.90
C PRO A 37 8.00 -6.15 3.65
N LEU A 38 8.39 -5.57 2.52
CA LEU A 38 7.67 -5.77 1.28
C LEU A 38 7.73 -7.23 0.82
N HIS A 39 8.85 -7.91 1.09
CA HIS A 39 9.01 -9.31 0.69
C HIS A 39 8.07 -10.26 1.44
N ALA A 40 7.49 -9.82 2.54
CA ALA A 40 6.52 -10.63 3.30
C ALA A 40 5.10 -10.50 2.76
N LEU A 41 4.88 -9.65 1.76
CA LEU A 41 3.55 -9.35 1.25
C LEU A 41 3.35 -9.93 -0.14
N SER A 42 2.16 -10.49 -0.37
CA SER A 42 1.70 -10.87 -1.71
C SER A 42 0.85 -9.78 -2.34
N GLY A 43 0.25 -8.93 -1.53
CA GLY A 43 -0.59 -7.86 -2.04
C GLY A 43 -0.88 -6.79 -1.02
N ILE A 44 -1.29 -5.65 -1.53
CA ILE A 44 -1.74 -4.50 -0.75
C ILE A 44 -3.06 -4.04 -1.35
N LEU A 45 -4.08 -3.94 -0.51
CA LEU A 45 -5.38 -3.40 -0.92
C LEU A 45 -5.64 -2.16 -0.09
N SER A 46 -5.75 -1.01 -0.77
CA SER A 46 -5.87 0.27 -0.09
C SER A 46 -7.21 0.92 -0.37
N PHE A 47 -7.89 1.32 0.68
CA PHE A 47 -9.11 2.13 0.62
C PHE A 47 -8.81 3.60 0.89
N SER A 48 -7.53 3.97 0.88
CA SER A 48 -7.10 5.34 1.19
C SER A 48 -7.18 6.24 -0.04
N TYR A 49 -7.59 7.47 0.17
CA TYR A 49 -7.55 8.52 -0.86
C TYR A 49 -6.16 9.11 -1.03
N ALA A 50 -5.31 8.99 -0.03
CA ALA A 50 -3.99 9.62 -0.09
C ALA A 50 -3.05 8.93 -1.07
N GLY A 51 -3.31 7.65 -1.37
CA GLY A 51 -2.57 6.96 -2.40
C GLY A 51 -1.24 6.37 -1.96
N ALA A 52 -0.33 6.24 -2.93
CA ALA A 52 0.97 5.63 -2.71
C ALA A 52 2.02 6.34 -3.55
N SER A 53 3.28 6.26 -3.12
CA SER A 53 4.38 6.87 -3.84
C SER A 53 4.70 6.08 -5.12
N PRO A 54 5.22 6.76 -6.18
CA PRO A 54 5.67 6.06 -7.38
C PRO A 54 6.76 5.04 -7.08
N ALA A 55 7.64 5.32 -6.11
CA ALA A 55 8.70 4.39 -5.73
C ALA A 55 8.12 3.08 -5.20
N LEU A 56 7.07 3.16 -4.38
CA LEU A 56 6.41 1.97 -3.87
C LEU A 56 5.72 1.20 -4.99
N MET A 57 5.06 1.90 -5.91
CA MET A 57 4.41 1.27 -7.05
C MET A 57 5.41 0.47 -7.89
N GLY A 58 6.58 1.07 -8.15
CA GLY A 58 7.64 0.39 -8.89
C GLY A 58 8.19 -0.82 -8.16
N ALA A 59 8.40 -0.70 -6.86
CA ALA A 59 8.91 -1.80 -6.07
C ALA A 59 7.91 -2.97 -6.00
N CYS A 60 6.62 -2.68 -5.90
CA CYS A 60 5.59 -3.71 -5.93
C CYS A 60 5.59 -4.45 -7.27
N ALA A 61 5.69 -3.72 -8.37
CA ALA A 61 5.74 -4.34 -9.69
C ALA A 61 6.97 -5.22 -9.85
N ALA A 62 8.13 -4.75 -9.39
CA ALA A 62 9.38 -5.50 -9.50
C ALA A 62 9.38 -6.77 -8.67
N ARG A 63 8.63 -6.81 -7.58
CA ARG A 63 8.58 -7.96 -6.67
C ARG A 63 7.30 -8.76 -6.77
N ASP A 64 6.49 -8.49 -7.78
CA ASP A 64 5.24 -9.20 -8.02
C ASP A 64 4.28 -9.10 -6.82
N VAL A 65 4.26 -7.94 -6.19
CA VAL A 65 3.30 -7.64 -5.12
C VAL A 65 2.14 -6.88 -5.74
N SER A 66 0.93 -7.42 -5.63
CA SER A 66 -0.27 -6.75 -6.13
C SER A 66 -0.54 -5.48 -5.33
N LEU A 67 -0.80 -4.38 -6.01
CA LEU A 67 -1.18 -3.14 -5.36
C LEU A 67 -2.47 -2.66 -6.01
N ALA A 68 -3.54 -2.61 -5.23
CA ALA A 68 -4.85 -2.19 -5.71
C ALA A 68 -5.44 -1.11 -4.82
N PHE A 69 -6.12 -0.17 -5.44
CA PHE A 69 -6.83 0.90 -4.74
C PHE A 69 -8.32 0.71 -4.93
N CYS A 70 -9.06 0.81 -3.82
CA CYS A 70 -10.51 0.68 -3.83
C CYS A 70 -11.13 2.01 -3.40
N THR A 71 -12.01 2.54 -4.23
CA THR A 71 -12.71 3.78 -3.89
C THR A 71 -13.87 3.49 -2.93
N PRO A 72 -14.42 4.52 -2.27
CA PRO A 72 -15.60 4.35 -1.41
C PRO A 72 -16.82 3.79 -2.14
N ARG A 73 -16.85 3.89 -3.47
CA ARG A 73 -17.93 3.34 -4.28
C ARG A 73 -17.69 1.90 -4.68
N GLY A 74 -16.63 1.29 -4.15
CA GLY A 74 -16.30 -0.09 -4.48
C GLY A 74 -15.57 -0.29 -5.80
N GLN A 75 -15.19 0.79 -6.48
CA GLN A 75 -14.40 0.70 -7.70
C GLN A 75 -12.95 0.39 -7.35
N ILE A 76 -12.34 -0.47 -8.13
CA ILE A 76 -10.95 -0.88 -7.90
C ILE A 76 -10.09 -0.37 -9.05
N GLY A 77 -9.10 0.45 -8.72
CA GLY A 77 -8.05 0.83 -9.63
C GLY A 77 -6.79 0.06 -9.31
N ARG A 78 -6.05 -0.35 -10.32
CA ARG A 78 -4.78 -1.04 -10.15
C ARG A 78 -3.64 -0.17 -10.60
N ALA A 79 -2.54 -0.23 -9.85
CA ALA A 79 -1.33 0.47 -10.26
C ALA A 79 -0.65 -0.33 -11.38
N HIS A 80 -0.32 0.38 -12.45
CA HIS A 80 0.45 -0.17 -13.56
C HIS A 80 1.77 0.55 -13.64
N VAL A 81 2.81 -0.19 -13.81
CA VAL A 81 4.15 0.36 -13.88
C VAL A 81 4.81 -0.08 -15.17
#